data_4881674c0d1fbd3afcbe20fce88d749c
#
_entry.id   4881674c0d1fbd3afcbe20fce88d749c
#
_cell.length_a   1.000
_cell.length_b   1.000
_cell.length_c   1.000
_cell.angle_alpha   90.00
_cell.angle_beta   90.00
_cell.angle_gamma   90.00
#
_symmetry.space_group_name_H-M   'P 1'
#
loop_
_entity.id
_entity.type
_entity.pdbx_description
1 polymer ?
#
loop_
_entity_poly.entity_id
_entity_poly.type
_entity_poly.pdbx_seq_one_letter_code
_entity_poly.pdbx_strand_id
1 'polypeptide(L)'
;VIVAVVLVGQRRWRAFAAQVIPYAMLGVGVLTFCTLNYTHYGVFALSDFSEGSFAAAMGAMMRVDTDSDKPYLSVPADAREKIYEAVPELKPVAYWLEEDAQMENDFRDPGLDDYRAGSFYWAIRRAAQYEGIYADAQTAANYWQTVADKINAACDAGTLPSRTGKRVATSQPITAA
;
A
#
# COMPACT_ATOMS: atom_id res chain seq x y z
N VAL A 1 -15.25 -18.60 -15.45
CA VAL A 1 -14.83 -20.01 -15.29
C VAL A 1 -15.92 -20.96 -15.79
N ILE A 2 -17.18 -20.91 -15.29
CA ILE A 2 -18.28 -21.82 -15.64
C ILE A 2 -18.52 -21.88 -17.15
N VAL A 3 -18.62 -20.72 -17.82
CA VAL A 3 -18.86 -20.68 -19.28
C VAL A 3 -17.73 -21.35 -20.06
N ALA A 4 -16.47 -21.13 -19.63
CA ALA A 4 -15.31 -21.78 -20.26
C ALA A 4 -15.38 -23.30 -20.17
N VAL A 5 -15.74 -23.85 -18.99
CA VAL A 5 -15.90 -25.29 -18.79
C VAL A 5 -17.00 -25.88 -19.69
N VAL A 6 -18.15 -25.18 -19.81
CA VAL A 6 -19.25 -25.60 -20.69
C VAL A 6 -18.82 -25.61 -22.16
N LEU A 7 -18.11 -24.59 -22.63
CA LEU A 7 -17.65 -24.49 -24.02
C LEU A 7 -16.63 -25.59 -24.37
N VAL A 8 -15.74 -25.91 -23.44
CA VAL A 8 -14.79 -27.04 -23.62
C VAL A 8 -15.54 -28.35 -23.65
N GLY A 9 -16.47 -28.60 -22.74
CA GLY A 9 -17.29 -29.84 -22.70
C GLY A 9 -18.13 -30.05 -23.96
N GLN A 10 -18.61 -28.97 -24.58
CA GLN A 10 -19.35 -29.02 -25.84
C GLN A 10 -18.46 -29.01 -27.08
N ARG A 11 -17.13 -29.08 -26.95
CA ARG A 11 -16.13 -28.99 -28.03
C ARG A 11 -16.27 -27.73 -28.92
N ARG A 12 -16.80 -26.62 -28.39
CA ARG A 12 -16.97 -25.35 -29.09
C ARG A 12 -15.70 -24.51 -29.03
N TRP A 13 -14.59 -25.01 -29.55
CA TRP A 13 -13.25 -24.43 -29.43
C TRP A 13 -13.14 -22.98 -29.96
N ARG A 14 -13.88 -22.64 -31.03
CA ARG A 14 -13.87 -21.27 -31.58
C ARG A 14 -14.50 -20.27 -30.60
N ALA A 15 -15.61 -20.65 -29.95
CA ALA A 15 -16.25 -19.81 -28.96
C ALA A 15 -15.42 -19.73 -27.67
N PHE A 16 -14.77 -20.82 -27.28
CA PHE A 16 -13.81 -20.81 -26.17
C PHE A 16 -12.62 -19.88 -26.45
N ALA A 17 -12.00 -19.98 -27.64
CA ALA A 17 -10.89 -19.11 -28.06
C ALA A 17 -11.31 -17.64 -28.08
N ALA A 18 -12.49 -17.31 -28.61
CA ALA A 18 -13.02 -15.95 -28.61
C ALA A 18 -13.19 -15.38 -27.19
N GLN A 19 -13.51 -16.22 -26.21
CA GLN A 19 -13.62 -15.81 -24.82
C GLN A 19 -12.25 -15.66 -24.13
N VAL A 20 -11.26 -16.45 -24.51
CA VAL A 20 -9.91 -16.44 -23.88
C VAL A 20 -9.02 -15.30 -24.46
N ILE A 21 -9.19 -14.97 -25.76
CA ILE A 21 -8.37 -13.95 -26.42
C ILE A 21 -8.30 -12.61 -25.64
N PRO A 22 -9.40 -12.01 -25.16
CA PRO A 22 -9.31 -10.75 -24.42
C PRO A 22 -8.45 -10.84 -23.17
N TYR A 23 -8.53 -11.95 -22.42
CA TYR A 23 -7.72 -12.19 -21.23
C TYR A 23 -6.25 -12.41 -21.56
N ALA A 24 -5.97 -13.12 -22.67
CA ALA A 24 -4.60 -13.31 -23.15
C ALA A 24 -3.99 -11.96 -23.59
N MET A 25 -4.75 -11.12 -24.29
CA MET A 25 -4.31 -9.77 -24.68
C MET A 25 -4.04 -8.89 -23.44
N LEU A 26 -4.92 -8.93 -22.45
CA LEU A 26 -4.71 -8.23 -21.17
C LEU A 26 -3.43 -8.73 -20.50
N GLY A 27 -3.24 -10.05 -20.41
CA GLY A 27 -2.04 -10.65 -19.82
C GLY A 27 -0.76 -10.21 -20.54
N VAL A 28 -0.76 -10.21 -21.89
CA VAL A 28 0.36 -9.71 -22.67
C VAL A 28 0.61 -8.23 -22.39
N GLY A 29 -0.44 -7.41 -22.31
CA GLY A 29 -0.32 -5.98 -21.98
C GLY A 29 0.32 -5.76 -20.59
N VAL A 30 -0.16 -6.48 -19.59
CA VAL A 30 0.38 -6.44 -18.21
C VAL A 30 1.86 -6.85 -18.20
N LEU A 31 2.20 -7.98 -18.81
CA LEU A 31 3.57 -8.48 -18.87
C LEU A 31 4.50 -7.49 -19.62
N THR A 32 4.03 -6.91 -20.72
CA THR A 32 4.79 -5.90 -21.46
C THR A 32 5.07 -4.69 -20.58
N PHE A 33 4.06 -4.18 -19.89
CA PHE A 33 4.21 -3.02 -19.01
C PHE A 33 5.16 -3.32 -17.85
N CYS A 34 5.00 -4.45 -17.16
CA CYS A 34 5.90 -4.86 -16.09
C CYS A 34 7.35 -5.06 -16.59
N THR A 35 7.53 -5.60 -17.82
CA THR A 35 8.85 -5.76 -18.43
C THR A 35 9.49 -4.40 -18.74
N LEU A 36 8.73 -3.45 -19.27
CA LEU A 36 9.21 -2.08 -19.50
C LEU A 36 9.61 -1.41 -18.18
N ASN A 37 8.80 -1.54 -17.12
CA ASN A 37 9.15 -1.05 -15.81
C ASN A 37 10.43 -1.69 -15.28
N TYR A 38 10.58 -2.99 -15.46
CA TYR A 38 11.79 -3.69 -15.05
C TYR A 38 13.04 -3.21 -15.82
N THR A 39 12.93 -3.01 -17.14
CA THR A 39 14.08 -2.57 -17.95
C THR A 39 14.48 -1.12 -17.71
N HIS A 40 13.52 -0.25 -17.35
CA HIS A 40 13.80 1.17 -17.12
C HIS A 40 14.01 1.54 -15.65
N TYR A 41 13.34 0.85 -14.75
CA TYR A 41 13.31 1.19 -13.31
C TYR A 41 13.78 0.06 -12.40
N GLY A 42 14.11 -1.11 -12.94
CA GLY A 42 14.59 -2.26 -12.15
C GLY A 42 13.51 -2.96 -11.32
N VAL A 43 12.23 -2.59 -11.47
CA VAL A 43 11.11 -3.13 -10.67
C VAL A 43 10.06 -3.74 -11.59
N PHE A 44 9.76 -5.03 -11.39
CA PHE A 44 8.72 -5.74 -12.14
C PHE A 44 7.39 -5.62 -11.41
N ALA A 45 6.67 -4.54 -11.63
CA ALA A 45 5.38 -4.25 -11.01
C ALA A 45 4.53 -3.37 -11.91
N LEU A 46 3.20 -3.45 -11.76
CA LEU A 46 2.26 -2.50 -12.39
C LEU A 46 2.19 -1.20 -11.61
N SER A 47 2.16 -1.28 -10.30
CA SER A 47 2.03 -0.14 -9.41
C SER A 47 2.58 -0.48 -8.03
N ASP A 48 3.35 0.39 -7.45
CA ASP A 48 3.86 0.28 -6.09
C ASP A 48 2.77 0.48 -5.01
N PHE A 49 1.61 1.02 -5.37
CA PHE A 49 0.46 1.15 -4.46
C PHE A 49 -0.25 -0.16 -4.16
N SER A 50 -0.34 -1.05 -5.14
CA SER A 50 -1.11 -2.29 -5.03
C SER A 50 -0.25 -3.52 -4.80
N GLU A 51 1.03 -3.44 -5.14
CA GLU A 51 1.97 -4.55 -5.06
C GLU A 51 3.40 -4.05 -4.80
N GLY A 52 4.27 -4.94 -4.33
CA GLY A 52 5.65 -4.59 -4.04
C GLY A 52 5.88 -4.05 -2.62
N SER A 53 7.06 -3.46 -2.43
CA SER A 53 7.60 -3.10 -1.12
C SER A 53 6.82 -1.99 -0.42
N PHE A 54 6.30 -0.99 -1.16
CA PHE A 54 5.47 0.06 -0.57
C PHE A 54 4.15 -0.51 -0.02
N ALA A 55 3.47 -1.35 -0.78
CA ALA A 55 2.25 -2.02 -0.32
C ALA A 55 2.53 -2.94 0.89
N ALA A 56 3.68 -3.62 0.92
CA ALA A 56 4.11 -4.42 2.06
C ALA A 56 4.33 -3.57 3.31
N ALA A 57 5.01 -2.41 3.18
CA ALA A 57 5.23 -1.47 4.28
C ALA A 57 3.91 -0.91 4.82
N MET A 58 2.99 -0.50 3.95
CA MET A 58 1.65 -0.06 4.35
C MET A 58 0.89 -1.16 5.07
N GLY A 59 0.96 -2.41 4.58
CA GLY A 59 0.36 -3.56 5.24
C GLY A 59 0.96 -3.84 6.63
N ALA A 60 2.27 -3.67 6.81
CA ALA A 60 2.94 -3.80 8.08
C ALA A 60 2.52 -2.69 9.06
N MET A 61 2.47 -1.43 8.63
CA MET A 61 1.99 -0.30 9.45
C MET A 61 0.55 -0.51 9.92
N MET A 62 -0.33 -1.00 9.05
CA MET A 62 -1.73 -1.28 9.40
C MET A 62 -1.91 -2.46 10.36
N ARG A 63 -0.88 -3.27 10.57
CA ARG A 63 -0.86 -4.36 11.53
C ARG A 63 -0.63 -3.87 12.97
N VAL A 64 -0.03 -2.69 13.13
CA VAL A 64 0.27 -2.12 14.45
C VAL A 64 -1.01 -1.77 15.18
N ASP A 65 -1.08 -2.17 16.45
CA ASP A 65 -2.26 -1.91 17.28
C ASP A 65 -2.28 -0.47 17.79
N THR A 66 -3.48 0.05 18.00
CA THR A 66 -3.74 1.45 18.29
C THR A 66 -4.89 1.61 19.28
N ASP A 67 -4.82 2.62 20.10
CA ASP A 67 -5.88 3.02 21.02
C ASP A 67 -6.97 3.85 20.29
N SER A 68 -6.62 4.41 19.12
CA SER A 68 -7.49 5.24 18.27
C SER A 68 -8.13 4.45 17.14
N ASP A 69 -8.90 3.39 17.45
CA ASP A 69 -9.51 2.54 16.41
C ASP A 69 -10.72 3.21 15.75
N LYS A 70 -10.44 4.01 14.71
CA LYS A 70 -11.47 4.66 13.88
C LYS A 70 -11.50 4.01 12.50
N PRO A 71 -12.68 3.64 11.95
CA PRO A 71 -12.80 2.83 10.73
C PRO A 71 -12.30 3.54 9.45
N TYR A 72 -12.12 4.84 9.48
CA TYR A 72 -11.63 5.66 8.36
C TYR A 72 -10.15 6.06 8.47
N LEU A 73 -9.43 5.62 9.51
CA LEU A 73 -7.98 5.81 9.64
C LEU A 73 -7.26 4.49 9.34
N SER A 74 -6.33 4.50 8.38
CA SER A 74 -5.52 3.31 8.08
C SER A 74 -4.38 3.12 9.07
N VAL A 75 -3.67 4.19 9.41
CA VAL A 75 -2.58 4.22 10.39
C VAL A 75 -2.75 5.47 11.24
N PRO A 76 -3.47 5.41 12.37
CA PRO A 76 -3.68 6.55 13.27
C PRO A 76 -2.39 7.11 13.86
N ALA A 77 -2.43 8.36 14.34
CA ALA A 77 -1.27 9.08 14.88
C ALA A 77 -0.54 8.31 15.97
N ASP A 78 -1.26 7.72 16.94
CA ASP A 78 -0.68 6.93 18.03
C ASP A 78 0.02 5.64 17.53
N ALA A 79 -0.48 5.03 16.45
CA ALA A 79 0.20 3.91 15.83
C ALA A 79 1.45 4.36 15.08
N ARG A 80 1.42 5.53 14.41
CA ARG A 80 2.57 6.10 13.72
C ARG A 80 3.69 6.45 14.71
N GLU A 81 3.38 7.06 15.84
CA GLU A 81 4.34 7.36 16.89
C GLU A 81 5.09 6.10 17.35
N LYS A 82 4.36 5.03 17.69
CA LYS A 82 4.94 3.73 18.04
C LYS A 82 5.85 3.17 16.93
N ILE A 83 5.44 3.34 15.67
CA ILE A 83 6.23 2.89 14.52
C ILE A 83 7.52 3.71 14.38
N TYR A 84 7.49 5.03 14.53
CA TYR A 84 8.67 5.89 14.43
C TYR A 84 9.71 5.60 15.52
N GLU A 85 9.26 5.19 16.70
CA GLU A 85 10.15 4.74 17.78
C GLU A 85 10.83 3.40 17.42
N ALA A 86 10.06 2.44 16.88
CA ALA A 86 10.55 1.12 16.54
C ALA A 86 11.39 1.07 15.25
N VAL A 87 11.15 2.00 14.32
CA VAL A 87 11.79 2.05 12.99
C VAL A 87 12.36 3.44 12.73
N PRO A 88 13.58 3.72 13.21
CA PRO A 88 14.22 5.04 13.11
C PRO A 88 14.39 5.56 11.68
N GLU A 89 14.39 4.68 10.67
CA GLU A 89 14.46 5.05 9.25
C GLU A 89 13.26 5.88 8.80
N LEU A 90 12.14 5.82 9.49
CA LEU A 90 10.96 6.62 9.21
C LEU A 90 11.00 8.03 9.81
N LYS A 91 11.96 8.34 10.69
CA LYS A 91 12.04 9.68 11.33
C LYS A 91 12.11 10.85 10.36
N PRO A 92 12.89 10.79 9.25
CA PRO A 92 12.87 11.87 8.26
C PRO A 92 11.50 12.05 7.60
N VAL A 93 10.81 10.94 7.32
CA VAL A 93 9.46 10.96 6.74
C VAL A 93 8.43 11.47 7.77
N ALA A 94 8.62 11.14 9.06
CA ALA A 94 7.76 11.58 10.15
C ALA A 94 7.69 13.10 10.28
N TYR A 95 8.80 13.82 10.11
CA TYR A 95 8.82 15.27 10.13
C TYR A 95 7.78 15.87 9.15
N TRP A 96 7.77 15.38 7.91
CA TRP A 96 6.83 15.87 6.90
C TRP A 96 5.37 15.52 7.23
N LEU A 97 5.13 14.39 7.87
CA LEU A 97 3.78 13.96 8.19
C LEU A 97 3.20 14.65 9.44
N GLU A 98 4.06 14.97 10.41
CA GLU A 98 3.56 15.42 11.73
C GLU A 98 3.84 16.91 12.00
N GLU A 99 4.80 17.54 11.29
CA GLU A 99 5.26 18.89 11.60
C GLU A 99 5.14 19.86 10.41
N ASP A 100 5.05 19.35 9.18
CA ASP A 100 4.96 20.20 7.99
C ASP A 100 3.53 20.70 7.75
N ALA A 101 3.32 22.02 7.91
CA ALA A 101 2.01 22.63 7.79
C ALA A 101 1.38 22.52 6.40
N GLN A 102 2.18 22.39 5.32
CA GLN A 102 1.66 22.21 3.97
C GLN A 102 1.16 20.78 3.76
N MET A 103 1.90 19.77 4.24
CA MET A 103 1.47 18.39 4.20
C MET A 103 0.20 18.19 5.02
N GLU A 104 0.12 18.81 6.18
CA GLU A 104 -1.07 18.81 7.01
C GLU A 104 -2.29 19.39 6.27
N ASN A 105 -2.14 20.57 5.69
CA ASN A 105 -3.21 21.24 4.95
C ASN A 105 -3.65 20.47 3.69
N ASP A 106 -2.72 19.81 3.00
CA ASP A 106 -3.00 19.10 1.74
C ASP A 106 -3.66 17.74 1.96
N PHE A 107 -3.36 17.06 3.09
CA PHE A 107 -3.71 15.64 3.25
C PHE A 107 -4.47 15.30 4.54
N ARG A 108 -4.34 16.07 5.64
CA ARG A 108 -5.14 15.82 6.84
C ARG A 108 -6.60 16.19 6.62
N ASP A 109 -7.47 15.45 7.26
CA ASP A 109 -8.91 15.74 7.30
C ASP A 109 -9.18 16.61 8.54
N PRO A 110 -9.62 17.87 8.37
CA PRO A 110 -9.86 18.77 9.51
C PRO A 110 -10.90 18.25 10.51
N GLY A 111 -11.82 17.40 10.05
CA GLY A 111 -12.84 16.80 10.92
C GLY A 111 -12.35 15.62 11.76
N LEU A 112 -11.16 15.08 11.44
CA LEU A 112 -10.58 13.93 12.12
C LEU A 112 -9.33 14.26 12.91
N ASP A 113 -8.72 15.41 12.63
CA ASP A 113 -7.39 15.80 13.11
C ASP A 113 -6.32 14.74 12.79
N ASP A 114 -6.48 14.04 11.65
CA ASP A 114 -5.60 12.96 11.20
C ASP A 114 -5.78 12.71 9.69
N TYR A 115 -4.98 11.81 9.12
CA TYR A 115 -5.03 11.40 7.72
C TYR A 115 -6.13 10.36 7.48
N ARG A 116 -7.10 10.70 6.65
CA ARG A 116 -8.09 9.72 6.17
C ARG A 116 -7.40 8.59 5.39
N ALA A 117 -7.96 7.39 5.42
CA ALA A 117 -7.35 6.16 4.89
C ALA A 117 -6.63 6.29 3.55
N GLY A 118 -7.27 6.84 2.53
CA GLY A 118 -6.67 7.05 1.20
C GLY A 118 -5.63 8.17 1.20
N SER A 119 -5.88 9.26 1.93
CA SER A 119 -4.97 10.41 1.99
C SER A 119 -3.64 10.06 2.64
N PHE A 120 -3.62 9.18 3.64
CA PHE A 120 -2.38 8.74 4.28
C PHE A 120 -1.40 8.10 3.30
N TYR A 121 -1.88 7.27 2.36
CA TYR A 121 -1.03 6.65 1.34
C TYR A 121 -0.33 7.69 0.45
N TRP A 122 -1.04 8.75 0.10
CA TRP A 122 -0.47 9.83 -0.70
C TRP A 122 0.45 10.71 0.11
N ALA A 123 0.10 11.02 1.35
CA ALA A 123 0.90 11.83 2.26
C ALA A 123 2.27 11.20 2.53
N ILE A 124 2.31 9.93 2.96
CA ILE A 124 3.56 9.23 3.27
C ILE A 124 4.44 9.05 2.03
N ARG A 125 3.83 8.81 0.86
CA ARG A 125 4.57 8.75 -0.39
C ARG A 125 5.19 10.10 -0.76
N ARG A 126 4.45 11.20 -0.60
CA ARG A 126 4.97 12.54 -0.84
C ARG A 126 6.06 12.91 0.16
N ALA A 127 5.91 12.61 1.43
CA ALA A 127 6.94 12.78 2.44
C ALA A 127 8.23 12.04 2.05
N ALA A 128 8.12 10.80 1.62
CA ALA A 128 9.26 10.02 1.12
C ALA A 128 9.89 10.60 -0.16
N GLN A 129 9.10 11.26 -1.02
CA GLN A 129 9.65 11.99 -2.17
C GLN A 129 10.47 13.20 -1.74
N TYR A 130 10.01 13.96 -0.76
CA TYR A 130 10.75 15.11 -0.23
C TYR A 130 12.08 14.69 0.43
N GLU A 131 12.12 13.51 1.04
CA GLU A 131 13.34 12.91 1.58
C GLU A 131 14.26 12.28 0.50
N GLY A 132 13.88 12.34 -0.77
CA GLY A 132 14.68 11.78 -1.86
C GLY A 132 14.68 10.25 -1.95
N ILE A 133 13.82 9.57 -1.19
CA ILE A 133 13.69 8.11 -1.20
C ILE A 133 13.29 7.60 -2.59
N TYR A 134 12.53 8.38 -3.33
CA TYR A 134 12.13 8.09 -4.72
C TYR A 134 13.11 8.65 -5.77
N ALA A 135 14.40 8.81 -5.44
CA ALA A 135 15.44 9.17 -6.42
C ALA A 135 15.49 8.16 -7.58
N ASP A 136 15.31 6.88 -7.27
CA ASP A 136 15.08 5.81 -8.24
C ASP A 136 14.16 4.73 -7.64
N ALA A 137 13.60 3.88 -8.50
CA ALA A 137 12.63 2.87 -8.09
C ALA A 137 13.23 1.76 -7.21
N GLN A 138 14.50 1.41 -7.41
CA GLN A 138 15.18 0.38 -6.64
C GLN A 138 15.48 0.87 -5.21
N THR A 139 15.94 2.12 -5.08
CA THR A 139 16.16 2.76 -3.77
C THR A 139 14.85 2.82 -2.99
N ALA A 140 13.76 3.25 -3.63
CA ALA A 140 12.43 3.28 -3.00
C ALA A 140 11.97 1.87 -2.60
N ALA A 141 12.13 0.87 -3.48
CA ALA A 141 11.74 -0.50 -3.17
C ALA A 141 12.52 -1.08 -1.99
N ASN A 142 13.84 -0.86 -1.94
CA ASN A 142 14.68 -1.32 -0.84
C ASN A 142 14.33 -0.64 0.49
N TYR A 143 14.07 0.66 0.44
CA TYR A 143 13.66 1.42 1.62
C TYR A 143 12.35 0.87 2.20
N TRP A 144 11.31 0.76 1.40
CA TRP A 144 10.01 0.27 1.86
C TRP A 144 10.04 -1.19 2.28
N GLN A 145 10.86 -2.02 1.63
CA GLN A 145 11.06 -3.40 2.08
C GLN A 145 11.71 -3.44 3.48
N THR A 146 12.74 -2.63 3.69
CA THR A 146 13.40 -2.52 5.01
C THR A 146 12.43 -2.08 6.10
N VAL A 147 11.59 -1.08 5.80
CA VAL A 147 10.53 -0.60 6.71
C VAL A 147 9.54 -1.72 7.03
N ALA A 148 9.05 -2.44 6.01
CA ALA A 148 8.12 -3.54 6.19
C ALA A 148 8.70 -4.64 7.07
N ASP A 149 9.94 -5.05 6.81
CA ASP A 149 10.61 -6.14 7.52
C ASP A 149 10.84 -5.77 8.99
N LYS A 150 11.27 -4.52 9.27
CA LYS A 150 11.49 -4.05 10.63
C LYS A 150 10.21 -3.97 11.45
N ILE A 151 9.14 -3.42 10.88
CA ILE A 151 7.83 -3.37 11.55
C ILE A 151 7.34 -4.79 11.84
N ASN A 152 7.39 -5.69 10.85
CA ASN A 152 6.96 -7.07 11.04
C ASN A 152 7.81 -7.79 12.09
N ALA A 153 9.12 -7.64 12.06
CA ALA A 153 10.02 -8.22 13.07
C ALA A 153 9.71 -7.70 14.48
N ALA A 154 9.46 -6.40 14.63
CA ALA A 154 9.08 -5.79 15.91
C ALA A 154 7.71 -6.30 16.42
N CYS A 155 6.74 -6.45 15.52
CA CYS A 155 5.44 -7.05 15.85
C CYS A 155 5.58 -8.52 16.26
N ASP A 156 6.36 -9.30 15.54
CA ASP A 156 6.56 -10.74 15.79
C ASP A 156 7.35 -11.00 17.07
N ALA A 157 8.27 -10.09 17.43
CA ALA A 157 9.00 -10.09 18.69
C ALA A 157 8.17 -9.57 19.89
N GLY A 158 6.99 -9.00 19.65
CA GLY A 158 6.14 -8.39 20.68
C GLY A 158 6.67 -7.05 21.23
N THR A 159 7.68 -6.45 20.61
CA THR A 159 8.22 -5.13 20.96
C THR A 159 7.35 -4.00 20.42
N LEU A 160 6.61 -4.25 19.33
CA LEU A 160 5.59 -3.37 18.78
C LEU A 160 4.23 -4.07 18.91
N PRO A 161 3.23 -3.45 19.58
CA PRO A 161 1.93 -4.07 19.75
C PRO A 161 1.28 -4.32 18.38
N SER A 162 0.77 -5.51 18.17
CA SER A 162 0.16 -5.90 16.89
C SER A 162 -1.16 -6.61 17.09
N ARG A 163 -2.09 -6.36 16.17
CA ARG A 163 -3.41 -6.99 16.15
C ARG A 163 -3.44 -8.21 15.24
N THR A 164 -4.33 -9.12 15.53
CA THR A 164 -4.60 -10.26 14.65
C THR A 164 -5.41 -9.78 13.45
N GLY A 165 -4.80 -9.82 12.26
CA GLY A 165 -5.40 -9.37 11.01
C GLY A 165 -5.07 -7.91 10.66
N LYS A 166 -5.25 -7.55 9.38
CA LYS A 166 -5.03 -6.20 8.87
C LYS A 166 -6.20 -5.29 9.22
N ARG A 167 -5.92 -4.02 9.53
CA ARG A 167 -6.95 -3.00 9.65
C ARG A 167 -7.60 -2.78 8.28
N VAL A 168 -8.92 -2.76 8.25
CA VAL A 168 -9.69 -2.35 7.07
C VAL A 168 -10.25 -0.95 7.36
N ALA A 169 -9.72 0.05 6.65
CA ALA A 169 -10.20 1.41 6.75
C ALA A 169 -11.12 1.74 5.57
N THR A 170 -12.23 2.39 5.82
CA THR A 170 -13.15 2.85 4.78
C THR A 170 -12.86 4.30 4.42
N SER A 171 -13.04 4.65 3.15
CA SER A 171 -12.87 6.03 2.66
C SER A 171 -14.03 6.95 3.02
N GLN A 172 -15.14 6.41 3.50
CA GLN A 172 -16.33 7.17 3.88
C GLN A 172 -16.69 6.90 5.34
N PRO A 173 -17.12 7.93 6.10
CA PRO A 173 -17.67 7.72 7.42
C PRO A 173 -18.89 6.81 7.32
N ILE A 174 -19.00 5.85 8.21
CA ILE A 174 -20.24 5.10 8.39
C ILE A 174 -21.22 6.10 9.00
N THR A 175 -22.13 6.63 8.19
CA THR A 175 -23.27 7.37 8.71
C THR A 175 -24.07 6.40 9.57
N ALA A 176 -24.04 6.63 10.88
CA ALA A 176 -24.96 5.95 11.79
C ALA A 176 -26.39 6.27 11.33
N ALA A 177 -27.15 5.24 10.96
CA ALA A 177 -28.57 5.33 10.65
C ALA A 177 -29.36 5.55 11.93
#